data_e9b9191eff14b0e9d018b88d72f675fc
#
_entry.id   e9b9191eff14b0e9d018b88d72f675fc
#
_cell.length_a   1.000
_cell.length_b   1.000
_cell.length_c   1.000
_cell.angle_alpha   90.00
_cell.angle_beta   90.00
_cell.angle_gamma   90.00
#
_symmetry.space_group_name_H-M   'P 1'
#
loop_
_entity.id
_entity.type
_entity.pdbx_description
1 polymer ?
#
loop_
_entity_poly.entity_id
_entity_poly.type
_entity_poly.pdbx_seq_one_letter_code
_entity_poly.pdbx_strand_id
1 'polypeptide(L)'
;KNSNLDKISVAHNIMLAVANKIEYVPYTTNTNTSAADSINLGKGVCQDQAHIMISAARYLDIPSRYVNGYMHKNKNDSEFQATHAWAELYIDKLGWIGFDPTNKCCPDERYIRVSCGLDASFAAPIRGIFYGDSDEKLNISVQTIENSAQ
;
A
#
# COMPACT_ATOMS: atom_id res chain seq x y z
N LYS A 1 -8.36 -21.07 -22.70
CA LYS A 1 -7.97 -22.40 -22.18
C LYS A 1 -6.55 -22.33 -21.70
N ASN A 2 -6.35 -22.44 -20.38
CA ASN A 2 -5.10 -22.79 -19.70
C ASN A 2 -3.85 -21.97 -20.05
N SER A 3 -3.77 -20.77 -19.59
CA SER A 3 -2.50 -20.36 -19.02
C SER A 3 -2.62 -20.52 -17.50
N ASN A 4 -2.04 -21.59 -16.99
CA ASN A 4 -1.60 -21.67 -15.61
C ASN A 4 -0.44 -20.69 -15.46
N LEU A 5 -0.71 -19.43 -15.78
CA LEU A 5 0.18 -18.35 -15.42
C LEU A 5 0.21 -18.40 -13.90
N ASP A 6 1.33 -18.78 -13.38
CA ASP A 6 1.59 -18.77 -11.95
C ASP A 6 1.17 -17.41 -11.40
N LYS A 7 0.11 -17.38 -10.59
CA LYS A 7 -0.48 -16.14 -10.06
C LYS A 7 0.57 -15.25 -9.37
N ILE A 8 1.63 -15.84 -8.83
CA ILE A 8 2.71 -15.08 -8.22
C ILE A 8 3.51 -14.31 -9.27
N SER A 9 3.80 -14.93 -10.42
CA SER A 9 4.46 -14.25 -11.54
C SER A 9 3.59 -13.13 -12.10
N VAL A 10 2.28 -13.35 -12.19
CA VAL A 10 1.32 -12.31 -12.59
C VAL A 10 1.35 -11.15 -11.59
N ALA A 11 1.34 -11.42 -10.28
CA ALA A 11 1.39 -10.40 -9.25
C ALA A 11 2.68 -9.55 -9.31
N HIS A 12 3.84 -10.19 -9.51
CA HIS A 12 5.10 -9.48 -9.72
C HIS A 12 5.07 -8.61 -10.98
N ASN A 13 4.51 -9.11 -12.07
CA ASN A 13 4.40 -8.34 -13.31
C ASN A 13 3.48 -7.13 -13.14
N ILE A 14 2.35 -7.26 -12.42
CA ILE A 14 1.48 -6.13 -12.09
C ILE A 14 2.26 -5.11 -11.25
N MET A 15 2.95 -5.55 -10.20
CA MET A 15 3.75 -4.68 -9.34
C MET A 15 4.76 -3.86 -10.14
N LEU A 16 5.52 -4.50 -11.00
CA LEU A 16 6.52 -3.83 -11.85
C LEU A 16 5.88 -2.90 -12.88
N ALA A 17 4.75 -3.31 -13.48
CA ALA A 17 4.01 -2.47 -14.42
C ALA A 17 3.50 -1.19 -13.76
N VAL A 18 2.95 -1.28 -12.55
CA VAL A 18 2.51 -0.11 -11.76
C VAL A 18 3.69 0.79 -11.43
N ALA A 19 4.77 0.21 -10.91
CA ALA A 19 5.98 0.96 -10.55
C ALA A 19 6.61 1.70 -11.73
N ASN A 20 6.53 1.15 -12.93
CA ASN A 20 7.06 1.78 -14.14
C ASN A 20 6.10 2.79 -14.76
N LYS A 21 4.78 2.64 -14.53
CA LYS A 21 3.76 3.54 -15.08
C LYS A 21 3.57 4.79 -14.25
N ILE A 22 3.72 4.71 -12.94
CA ILE A 22 3.42 5.79 -11.99
C ILE A 22 4.72 6.31 -11.38
N GLU A 23 5.10 7.52 -11.77
CA GLU A 23 6.20 8.24 -11.14
C GLU A 23 5.82 8.60 -9.69
N TYR A 24 6.70 8.27 -8.74
CA TYR A 24 6.47 8.64 -7.34
C TYR A 24 6.76 10.13 -7.12
N VAL A 25 5.70 10.93 -6.93
CA VAL A 25 5.81 12.37 -6.70
C VAL A 25 4.92 12.77 -5.53
N PRO A 26 5.50 13.12 -4.36
CA PRO A 26 4.73 13.57 -3.21
C PRO A 26 3.85 14.78 -3.53
N TYR A 27 2.71 14.87 -2.83
CA TYR A 27 1.78 16.00 -2.91
C TYR A 27 1.08 16.20 -4.27
N THR A 28 1.14 15.25 -5.18
CA THR A 28 0.42 15.32 -6.48
C THR A 28 -0.99 14.75 -6.42
N THR A 29 -1.25 13.92 -5.44
CA THR A 29 -2.53 13.24 -5.20
C THR A 29 -2.98 13.44 -3.76
N ASN A 30 -4.24 13.13 -3.48
CA ASN A 30 -4.83 13.17 -2.15
C ASN A 30 -5.67 11.91 -1.88
N THR A 31 -6.26 11.81 -0.71
CA THR A 31 -7.03 10.63 -0.28
C THR A 31 -8.27 10.32 -1.14
N ASN A 32 -8.75 11.28 -1.92
CA ASN A 32 -9.90 11.13 -2.82
C ASN A 32 -9.49 10.82 -4.27
N THR A 33 -8.18 10.81 -4.58
CA THR A 33 -7.69 10.49 -5.93
C THR A 33 -7.94 9.01 -6.23
N SER A 34 -8.64 8.75 -7.34
CA SER A 34 -8.90 7.37 -7.76
C SER A 34 -7.69 6.74 -8.46
N ALA A 35 -7.67 5.41 -8.53
CA ALA A 35 -6.66 4.67 -9.30
C ALA A 35 -6.64 5.11 -10.79
N ALA A 36 -7.81 5.39 -11.37
CA ALA A 36 -7.92 5.84 -12.75
C ALA A 36 -7.32 7.23 -12.95
N ASP A 37 -7.57 8.16 -12.00
CA ASP A 37 -7.00 9.51 -12.07
C ASP A 37 -5.47 9.47 -11.97
N SER A 38 -4.92 8.64 -11.07
CA SER A 38 -3.48 8.47 -10.93
C SER A 38 -2.83 7.86 -12.18
N ILE A 39 -3.51 6.90 -12.83
CA ILE A 39 -3.05 6.34 -14.11
C ILE A 39 -3.01 7.40 -15.21
N ASN A 40 -4.05 8.23 -15.30
CA ASN A 40 -4.14 9.31 -16.29
C ASN A 40 -3.07 10.39 -16.04
N LEU A 41 -2.84 10.72 -14.77
CA LEU A 41 -1.81 11.66 -14.35
C LEU A 41 -0.38 11.12 -14.58
N GLY A 42 -0.20 9.80 -14.51
CA GLY A 42 1.10 9.14 -14.55
C GLY A 42 1.96 9.38 -13.30
N LYS A 43 1.40 9.95 -12.26
CA LYS A 43 2.07 10.31 -11.00
C LYS A 43 1.20 9.96 -9.81
N GLY A 44 1.86 9.74 -8.67
CA GLY A 44 1.17 9.43 -7.42
C GLY A 44 2.13 9.05 -6.30
N VAL A 45 1.58 8.57 -5.20
CA VAL A 45 2.32 8.09 -4.03
C VAL A 45 2.03 6.59 -3.78
N CYS A 46 2.56 6.02 -2.71
CA CYS A 46 2.38 4.61 -2.38
C CYS A 46 0.90 4.19 -2.32
N GLN A 47 0.01 5.06 -1.81
CA GLN A 47 -1.43 4.83 -1.78
C GLN A 47 -2.01 4.61 -3.19
N ASP A 48 -1.65 5.47 -4.14
CA ASP A 48 -2.15 5.39 -5.52
C ASP A 48 -1.67 4.12 -6.21
N GLN A 49 -0.37 3.83 -6.08
CA GLN A 49 0.23 2.63 -6.64
C GLN A 49 -0.38 1.35 -6.06
N ALA A 50 -0.67 1.32 -4.75
CA ALA A 50 -1.37 0.20 -4.12
C ALA A 50 -2.80 0.04 -4.68
N HIS A 51 -3.56 1.12 -4.83
CA HIS A 51 -4.91 1.07 -5.40
C HIS A 51 -4.92 0.58 -6.84
N ILE A 52 -3.97 1.03 -7.66
CA ILE A 52 -3.84 0.58 -9.06
C ILE A 52 -3.52 -0.92 -9.11
N MET A 53 -2.59 -1.38 -8.28
CA MET A 53 -2.22 -2.80 -8.20
C MET A 53 -3.41 -3.66 -7.78
N ILE A 54 -4.16 -3.24 -6.76
CA ILE A 54 -5.36 -3.92 -6.29
C ILE A 54 -6.43 -3.99 -7.38
N SER A 55 -6.64 -2.89 -8.10
CA SER A 55 -7.62 -2.83 -9.20
C SER A 55 -7.24 -3.78 -10.32
N ALA A 56 -5.96 -3.82 -10.72
CA ALA A 56 -5.46 -4.73 -11.74
C ALA A 56 -5.56 -6.20 -11.29
N ALA A 57 -5.23 -6.49 -10.03
CA ALA A 57 -5.34 -7.85 -9.48
C ALA A 57 -6.79 -8.34 -9.47
N ARG A 58 -7.73 -7.50 -9.03
CA ARG A 58 -9.16 -7.82 -9.02
C ARG A 58 -9.73 -8.04 -10.42
N TYR A 59 -9.28 -7.26 -11.40
CA TYR A 59 -9.65 -7.47 -12.80
C TYR A 59 -9.21 -8.85 -13.35
N LEU A 60 -8.16 -9.42 -12.77
CA LEU A 60 -7.64 -10.75 -13.10
C LEU A 60 -8.14 -11.84 -12.12
N ASP A 61 -9.23 -11.59 -11.40
CA ASP A 61 -9.81 -12.50 -10.42
C ASP A 61 -8.83 -12.95 -9.32
N ILE A 62 -7.85 -12.09 -8.96
CA ILE A 62 -6.96 -12.31 -7.82
C ILE A 62 -7.49 -11.53 -6.63
N PRO A 63 -7.95 -12.20 -5.55
CA PRO A 63 -8.39 -11.51 -4.34
C PRO A 63 -7.26 -10.63 -3.80
N SER A 64 -7.58 -9.38 -3.50
CA SER A 64 -6.59 -8.40 -3.08
C SER A 64 -7.15 -7.40 -2.08
N ARG A 65 -6.27 -6.89 -1.21
CA ARG A 65 -6.61 -5.93 -0.17
C ARG A 65 -5.52 -4.86 -0.03
N TYR A 66 -5.95 -3.72 0.42
CA TYR A 66 -5.08 -2.60 0.76
C TYR A 66 -4.50 -2.80 2.16
N VAL A 67 -3.24 -2.47 2.33
CA VAL A 67 -2.56 -2.48 3.63
C VAL A 67 -2.02 -1.10 3.93
N ASN A 68 -2.28 -0.65 5.14
CA ASN A 68 -1.69 0.54 5.73
C ASN A 68 -0.74 0.13 6.84
N GLY A 69 0.42 0.77 6.87
CA GLY A 69 1.44 0.47 7.87
C GLY A 69 2.58 1.47 7.85
N TYR A 70 3.72 1.03 8.31
CA TYR A 70 4.95 1.79 8.34
C TYR A 70 6.08 0.99 7.70
N MET A 71 7.02 1.69 7.10
CA MET A 71 8.23 1.09 6.55
C MET A 71 9.46 1.81 7.08
N HIS A 72 10.40 1.04 7.57
CA HIS A 72 11.73 1.53 7.98
C HIS A 72 12.64 1.59 6.75
N LYS A 73 13.18 2.75 6.42
CA LYS A 73 14.01 2.90 5.21
C LYS A 73 15.42 2.31 5.36
N ASN A 74 16.04 2.53 6.49
CA ASN A 74 17.38 2.00 6.79
C ASN A 74 17.51 1.70 8.28
N LYS A 75 18.32 0.69 8.65
CA LYS A 75 18.61 0.34 10.05
C LYS A 75 19.21 1.49 10.88
N ASN A 76 19.67 2.56 10.24
CA ASN A 76 20.31 3.71 10.88
C ASN A 76 19.50 5.01 10.83
N ASP A 77 18.34 5.01 10.17
CA ASP A 77 17.47 6.18 10.12
C ASP A 77 16.55 6.18 11.34
N SER A 78 16.83 7.06 12.29
CA SER A 78 15.98 7.30 13.46
C SER A 78 14.66 7.99 13.13
N GLU A 79 14.44 8.38 11.89
CA GLU A 79 13.21 9.02 11.43
C GLU A 79 12.30 8.03 10.71
N PHE A 80 11.16 7.74 11.35
CA PHE A 80 10.03 7.13 10.66
C PHE A 80 9.57 8.03 9.55
N GLN A 81 9.70 7.54 8.34
CA GLN A 81 8.94 8.14 7.28
C GLN A 81 7.46 7.85 7.49
N ALA A 82 6.65 8.82 7.03
CA ALA A 82 5.20 8.80 6.95
C ALA A 82 4.61 7.40 6.74
N THR A 83 3.37 7.22 7.11
CA THR A 83 2.57 6.05 6.79
C THR A 83 2.87 5.53 5.40
N HIS A 84 3.06 4.23 5.27
CA HIS A 84 3.31 3.55 4.00
C HIS A 84 2.15 2.64 3.65
N ALA A 85 1.96 2.42 2.34
CA ALA A 85 0.87 1.59 1.85
C ALA A 85 1.37 0.62 0.78
N TRP A 86 0.77 -0.58 0.77
CA TRP A 86 1.04 -1.62 -0.22
C TRP A 86 -0.20 -2.48 -0.46
N ALA A 87 -0.11 -3.39 -1.42
CA ALA A 87 -1.16 -4.36 -1.70
C ALA A 87 -0.81 -5.73 -1.11
N GLU A 88 -1.81 -6.47 -0.64
CA GLU A 88 -1.71 -7.90 -0.42
C GLU A 88 -2.63 -8.63 -1.39
N LEU A 89 -2.10 -9.66 -2.06
CA LEU A 89 -2.81 -10.51 -3.00
C LEU A 89 -2.87 -11.94 -2.47
N TYR A 90 -4.02 -12.59 -2.65
CA TYR A 90 -4.17 -13.98 -2.25
C TYR A 90 -3.69 -14.91 -3.35
N ILE A 91 -2.65 -15.66 -3.05
CA ILE A 91 -2.05 -16.64 -3.96
C ILE A 91 -2.39 -18.04 -3.45
N ASP A 92 -3.00 -18.85 -4.32
CA ASP A 92 -3.41 -20.20 -3.97
C ASP A 92 -2.24 -21.00 -3.38
N LYS A 93 -2.47 -21.71 -2.29
CA LYS A 93 -1.50 -22.49 -1.52
C LYS A 93 -0.45 -21.67 -0.73
N LEU A 94 -0.31 -20.37 -1.00
CA LEU A 94 0.62 -19.50 -0.28
C LEU A 94 -0.10 -18.53 0.68
N GLY A 95 -1.38 -18.23 0.41
CA GLY A 95 -2.15 -17.27 1.20
C GLY A 95 -1.93 -15.82 0.77
N TRP A 96 -2.02 -14.91 1.71
CA TRP A 96 -1.86 -13.48 1.46
C TRP A 96 -0.38 -13.10 1.39
N ILE A 97 0.04 -12.57 0.24
CA ILE A 97 1.41 -12.12 -0.02
C ILE A 97 1.38 -10.62 -0.30
N GLY A 98 2.27 -9.89 0.35
CA GLY A 98 2.46 -8.46 0.15
C GLY A 98 3.26 -8.15 -1.11
N PHE A 99 2.87 -7.07 -1.79
CA PHE A 99 3.56 -6.51 -2.95
C PHE A 99 3.58 -4.99 -2.82
N ASP A 100 4.75 -4.41 -2.85
CA ASP A 100 4.95 -2.96 -2.78
C ASP A 100 5.49 -2.41 -4.11
N PRO A 101 4.61 -1.83 -4.94
CA PRO A 101 5.04 -1.23 -6.20
C PRO A 101 6.02 -0.07 -6.02
N THR A 102 5.90 0.70 -4.94
CA THR A 102 6.76 1.85 -4.67
C THR A 102 8.22 1.44 -4.53
N ASN A 103 8.46 0.36 -3.79
CA ASN A 103 9.81 -0.15 -3.55
C ASN A 103 10.16 -1.36 -4.43
N LYS A 104 9.24 -1.81 -5.29
CA LYS A 104 9.41 -2.94 -6.23
C LYS A 104 9.81 -4.24 -5.53
N CYS A 105 9.27 -4.50 -4.35
CA CYS A 105 9.60 -5.67 -3.53
C CYS A 105 8.38 -6.24 -2.80
N CYS A 106 8.53 -7.44 -2.29
CA CYS A 106 7.63 -7.96 -1.27
C CYS A 106 8.05 -7.40 0.09
N PRO A 107 7.09 -7.00 0.94
CA PRO A 107 7.37 -6.59 2.32
C PRO A 107 8.21 -7.61 3.08
N ASP A 108 9.23 -7.12 3.76
CA ASP A 108 10.16 -7.85 4.61
C ASP A 108 10.10 -7.34 6.07
N GLU A 109 11.11 -7.62 6.88
CA GLU A 109 11.18 -7.21 8.30
C GLU A 109 11.16 -5.69 8.53
N ARG A 110 11.35 -4.89 7.48
CA ARG A 110 11.27 -3.43 7.55
C ARG A 110 9.83 -2.91 7.55
N TYR A 111 8.86 -3.77 7.30
CA TYR A 111 7.47 -3.39 7.15
C TYR A 111 6.65 -3.76 8.39
N ILE A 112 5.95 -2.79 8.94
CA ILE A 112 5.02 -2.99 10.06
C ILE A 112 3.60 -2.78 9.53
N ARG A 113 2.85 -3.88 9.43
CA ARG A 113 1.44 -3.83 9.06
C ARG A 113 0.59 -3.40 10.24
N VAL A 114 -0.20 -2.33 10.07
CA VAL A 114 -1.11 -1.80 11.09
C VAL A 114 -2.54 -2.23 10.82
N SER A 115 -3.01 -2.06 9.60
CA SER A 115 -4.40 -2.36 9.24
C SER A 115 -4.50 -2.80 7.78
N CYS A 116 -5.60 -3.47 7.44
CA CYS A 116 -5.91 -3.82 6.06
C CYS A 116 -7.41 -3.65 5.79
N GLY A 117 -7.76 -3.43 4.52
CA GLY A 117 -9.14 -3.24 4.10
C GLY A 117 -9.30 -3.36 2.59
N LEU A 118 -10.51 -3.15 2.10
CA LEU A 118 -10.80 -3.18 0.66
C LEU A 118 -10.09 -2.06 -0.11
N ASP A 119 -9.90 -0.93 0.55
CA ASP A 119 -9.21 0.26 0.06
C ASP A 119 -8.60 1.05 1.24
N ALA A 120 -8.01 2.22 0.97
CA ALA A 120 -7.41 3.06 1.98
C ALA A 120 -8.40 3.51 3.07
N SER A 121 -9.66 3.79 2.69
CA SER A 121 -10.69 4.23 3.64
C SER A 121 -11.06 3.12 4.61
N PHE A 122 -11.16 1.89 4.13
CA PHE A 122 -11.40 0.71 4.96
C PHE A 122 -10.18 0.28 5.78
N ALA A 123 -8.98 0.61 5.32
CA ALA A 123 -7.73 0.35 6.04
C ALA A 123 -7.26 1.51 6.93
N ALA A 124 -8.08 2.57 7.10
CA ALA A 124 -7.71 3.67 7.98
C ALA A 124 -7.58 3.17 9.43
N PRO A 125 -6.42 3.36 10.10
CA PRO A 125 -6.18 2.88 11.46
C PRO A 125 -7.08 3.54 12.48
N ILE A 126 -7.46 4.78 12.21
CA ILE A 126 -8.35 5.59 13.07
C ILE A 126 -9.54 6.01 12.22
N ARG A 127 -10.74 5.77 12.75
CA ARG A 127 -12.01 6.25 12.19
C ARG A 127 -12.80 6.89 13.30
N GLY A 128 -13.34 8.08 13.02
CA GLY A 128 -14.22 8.78 13.93
C GLY A 128 -15.37 9.42 13.16
N ILE A 129 -16.45 9.71 13.88
CA ILE A 129 -17.53 10.58 13.43
C ILE A 129 -17.59 11.70 14.43
N PHE A 130 -17.42 12.92 13.94
CA PHE A 130 -17.53 14.13 14.75
C PHE A 130 -18.85 14.83 14.43
N TYR A 131 -19.55 15.28 15.47
CA TYR A 131 -20.75 16.10 15.36
C TYR A 131 -20.47 17.45 16.02
N GLY A 132 -20.32 18.50 15.21
CA GLY A 132 -20.06 19.85 15.70
C GLY A 132 -19.64 20.81 14.59
N ASP A 133 -19.60 22.10 14.90
CA ASP A 133 -19.27 23.18 13.95
C ASP A 133 -17.77 23.60 14.01
N SER A 134 -16.91 22.82 14.65
CA SER A 134 -15.48 23.11 14.76
C SER A 134 -14.63 22.27 13.81
N ASP A 135 -13.52 22.83 13.35
CA ASP A 135 -12.53 22.10 12.55
C ASP A 135 -11.84 21.01 13.39
N GLU A 136 -11.77 19.80 12.83
CA GLU A 136 -11.02 18.71 13.43
C GLU A 136 -9.56 18.76 12.98
N LYS A 137 -8.63 18.68 13.94
CA LYS A 137 -7.19 18.57 13.67
C LYS A 137 -6.63 17.30 14.27
N LEU A 138 -6.26 16.34 13.43
CA LEU A 138 -5.62 15.11 13.85
C LEU A 138 -4.09 15.26 13.79
N ASN A 139 -3.43 15.06 14.93
CA ASN A 139 -1.96 14.96 15.01
C ASN A 139 -1.59 13.53 15.36
N ILE A 140 -0.76 12.92 14.53
CA ILE A 140 -0.28 11.55 14.74
C ILE A 140 1.24 11.60 14.91
N SER A 141 1.74 11.00 16.00
CA SER A 141 3.16 10.76 16.22
C SER A 141 3.39 9.27 16.38
N VAL A 142 4.34 8.73 15.66
CA VAL A 142 4.68 7.30 15.70
C VAL A 142 6.15 7.16 16.04
N GLN A 143 6.43 6.33 17.04
CA GLN A 143 7.79 5.97 17.41
C GLN A 143 7.91 4.44 17.38
N THR A 144 8.95 3.92 16.72
CA THR A 144 9.31 2.51 16.86
C THR A 144 10.59 2.38 17.64
N ILE A 145 10.67 1.34 18.42
CA ILE A 145 11.83 0.99 19.23
C ILE A 145 12.26 -0.41 18.80
N GLU A 146 13.50 -0.54 18.36
CA GLU A 146 14.10 -1.83 18.11
C GLU A 146 14.40 -2.49 19.45
N ASN A 147 13.65 -3.56 19.78
CA ASN A 147 14.03 -4.39 20.91
C ASN A 147 15.12 -5.37 20.43
N SER A 148 16.36 -5.09 20.77
CA SER A 148 17.40 -6.13 20.73
C SER A 148 17.05 -7.16 21.78
N ALA A 149 16.42 -8.25 21.37
CA ALA A 149 16.32 -9.44 22.23
C ALA A 149 17.73 -9.94 22.50
N GLN A 150 18.12 -9.97 23.78
CA GLN A 150 19.31 -10.64 24.26
C GLN A 150 19.18 -12.16 24.13
#